data_7772862813b2cacaf84f3d0ea0daefc2
#
_entry.id   7772862813b2cacaf84f3d0ea0daefc2
#
_cell.length_a   1.000
_cell.length_b   1.000
_cell.length_c   1.000
_cell.angle_alpha   90.00
_cell.angle_beta   90.00
_cell.angle_gamma   90.00
#
_symmetry.space_group_name_H-M   'P 1'
#
loop_
_entity.id
_entity.type
_entity.pdbx_description
1 polymer ?
#
loop_
_entity_poly.entity_id
_entity_poly.type
_entity_poly.pdbx_seq_one_letter_code
_entity_poly.pdbx_strand_id
1 'polypeptide(L)'
;MVTASAAAIATDPDTFTDPNTFDGHRYRRLRQNHKEAASSLVLGMSTIDSLGFGLGNQACPGRFLAVNNLKLMMAKLMTGWDLGLDKDGQEYHGQRPETAYYDFSVVPPSQFTMRLRKL
;
A
#
# COMPACT_ATOMS: atom_id res chain seq x y z
N MET A 1 8.29 -6.87 24.67
CA MET A 1 8.10 -6.14 23.40
C MET A 1 6.70 -6.51 22.88
N VAL A 2 5.89 -5.51 22.55
CA VAL A 2 4.56 -5.75 21.97
C VAL A 2 4.66 -5.46 20.48
N THR A 3 4.24 -6.39 19.64
CA THR A 3 4.19 -6.25 18.18
C THR A 3 2.75 -6.29 17.71
N ALA A 4 2.40 -5.44 16.76
CA ALA A 4 1.10 -5.45 16.09
C ALA A 4 1.29 -5.74 14.61
N SER A 5 0.39 -6.56 14.04
CA SER A 5 0.41 -6.87 12.62
C SER A 5 -0.19 -5.72 11.82
N ALA A 6 0.65 -4.96 11.14
CA ALA A 6 0.19 -3.88 10.25
C ALA A 6 -0.69 -4.42 9.10
N ALA A 7 -0.42 -5.64 8.63
CA ALA A 7 -1.22 -6.29 7.60
C ALA A 7 -2.64 -6.62 8.10
N ALA A 8 -2.76 -7.17 9.32
CA ALA A 8 -4.06 -7.48 9.91
C ALA A 8 -4.90 -6.21 10.12
N ILE A 9 -4.29 -5.13 10.61
CA ILE A 9 -4.97 -3.85 10.78
C ILE A 9 -5.43 -3.28 9.43
N ALA A 10 -4.58 -3.36 8.40
CA ALA A 10 -4.92 -2.86 7.07
C ALA A 10 -6.03 -3.67 6.36
N THR A 11 -6.30 -4.88 6.82
CA THR A 11 -7.35 -5.77 6.29
C THR A 11 -8.47 -6.03 7.28
N ASP A 12 -8.59 -5.21 8.31
CA ASP A 12 -9.64 -5.32 9.32
C ASP A 12 -11.00 -4.89 8.75
N PRO A 13 -12.01 -5.78 8.71
CA PRO A 13 -13.34 -5.47 8.19
C PRO A 13 -14.13 -4.50 9.07
N ASP A 14 -13.81 -4.40 10.36
CA ASP A 14 -14.44 -3.44 11.26
C ASP A 14 -13.99 -2.00 10.96
N THR A 15 -12.79 -1.84 10.41
CA THR A 15 -12.22 -0.55 10.04
C THR A 15 -12.45 -0.20 8.56
N PHE A 16 -12.34 -1.19 7.67
CA PHE A 16 -12.39 -0.97 6.22
C PHE A 16 -13.45 -1.83 5.54
N THR A 17 -14.34 -1.23 4.78
CA THR A 17 -15.26 -1.97 3.90
C THR A 17 -14.48 -2.67 2.79
N ASP A 18 -14.75 -3.96 2.56
CA ASP A 18 -14.09 -4.79 1.55
C ASP A 18 -12.56 -4.68 1.58
N PRO A 19 -11.92 -4.96 2.74
CA PRO A 19 -10.50 -4.64 2.94
C PRO A 19 -9.57 -5.40 1.99
N ASN A 20 -9.96 -6.57 1.53
CA ASN A 20 -9.17 -7.40 0.61
C ASN A 20 -9.29 -6.97 -0.86
N THR A 21 -10.21 -6.04 -1.18
CA THR A 21 -10.38 -5.51 -2.53
C THR A 21 -9.54 -4.26 -2.70
N PHE A 22 -8.75 -4.19 -3.79
CA PHE A 22 -8.03 -2.97 -4.14
C PHE A 22 -9.01 -1.89 -4.57
N ASP A 23 -8.99 -0.76 -3.86
CA ASP A 23 -9.83 0.38 -4.12
C ASP A 23 -9.00 1.67 -4.03
N GLY A 24 -8.56 2.17 -5.17
CA GLY A 24 -7.73 3.38 -5.28
C GLY A 24 -8.42 4.66 -4.77
N HIS A 25 -9.74 4.64 -4.58
CA HIS A 25 -10.50 5.78 -4.08
C HIS A 25 -10.93 5.65 -2.62
N ARG A 26 -10.58 4.57 -1.93
CA ARG A 26 -10.97 4.28 -0.54
C ARG A 26 -10.69 5.46 0.39
N TYR A 27 -9.47 5.91 0.48
CA TYR A 27 -9.08 7.02 1.35
C TYR A 27 -9.68 8.37 0.93
N ARG A 28 -9.95 8.56 -0.36
CA ARG A 28 -10.66 9.76 -0.85
C ARG A 28 -12.09 9.79 -0.30
N ARG A 29 -12.83 8.67 -0.38
CA ARG A 29 -14.18 8.56 0.15
C ARG A 29 -14.21 8.71 1.66
N LEU A 30 -13.30 8.04 2.38
CA LEU A 30 -13.17 8.18 3.83
C LEU A 30 -12.98 9.64 4.25
N ARG A 31 -12.09 10.39 3.59
CA ARG A 31 -11.88 11.81 3.88
C ARG A 31 -13.10 12.68 3.59
N GLN A 32 -13.88 12.35 2.56
CA GLN A 32 -15.10 13.07 2.24
C GLN A 32 -16.21 12.84 3.30
N ASN A 33 -16.29 11.62 3.81
CA ASN A 33 -17.30 11.24 4.79
C ASN A 33 -16.93 11.66 6.24
N HIS A 34 -15.64 11.74 6.54
CA HIS A 34 -15.12 12.05 7.87
C HIS A 34 -14.22 13.29 7.83
N LYS A 35 -14.80 14.46 7.59
CA LYS A 35 -14.07 15.72 7.42
C LYS A 35 -13.18 16.09 8.60
N GLU A 36 -13.62 15.78 9.82
CA GLU A 36 -12.86 16.04 11.06
C GLU A 36 -11.58 15.18 11.16
N ALA A 37 -11.63 13.96 10.64
CA ALA A 37 -10.49 13.04 10.60
C ALA A 37 -9.70 13.09 9.27
N ALA A 38 -10.04 14.00 8.36
CA ALA A 38 -9.45 14.05 7.02
C ALA A 38 -7.93 14.18 7.02
N SER A 39 -7.35 14.90 7.99
CA SER A 39 -5.91 15.06 8.14
C SER A 39 -5.19 13.78 8.57
N SER A 40 -5.85 12.90 9.33
CA SER A 40 -5.29 11.60 9.76
C SER A 40 -5.38 10.52 8.70
N LEU A 41 -6.24 10.69 7.69
CA LEU A 41 -6.44 9.77 6.57
C LEU A 41 -5.52 10.08 5.36
N VAL A 42 -4.36 10.67 5.61
CA VAL A 42 -3.36 10.98 4.59
C VAL A 42 -2.20 9.99 4.69
N LEU A 43 -1.71 9.51 3.55
CA LEU A 43 -0.53 8.64 3.51
C LEU A 43 0.64 9.30 4.25
N GLY A 44 1.27 8.55 5.15
CA GLY A 44 2.34 9.04 6.04
C GLY A 44 1.87 9.51 7.42
N MET A 45 0.57 9.67 7.63
CA MET A 45 0.05 9.83 8.99
C MET A 45 -0.01 8.48 9.68
N SER A 46 0.48 8.45 10.92
CA SER A 46 0.45 7.25 11.77
C SER A 46 -0.74 7.35 12.72
N THR A 47 -1.67 6.43 12.59
CA THR A 47 -2.87 6.31 13.44
C THR A 47 -2.97 4.88 13.94
N ILE A 48 -3.91 4.62 14.84
CA ILE A 48 -4.18 3.27 15.33
C ILE A 48 -4.59 2.32 14.17
N ASP A 49 -5.23 2.87 13.14
CA ASP A 49 -5.70 2.12 11.96
C ASP A 49 -4.67 2.12 10.81
N SER A 50 -3.51 2.76 10.99
CA SER A 50 -2.46 2.87 9.98
C SER A 50 -1.08 2.88 10.62
N LEU A 51 -0.51 1.69 10.83
CA LEU A 51 0.77 1.48 11.49
C LEU A 51 1.96 1.34 10.53
N GLY A 52 1.80 1.60 9.25
CA GLY A 52 2.84 1.41 8.24
C GLY A 52 4.15 2.19 8.51
N PHE A 53 4.06 3.29 9.24
CA PHE A 53 5.20 4.09 9.67
C PHE A 53 5.39 4.13 11.20
N GLY A 54 4.86 3.14 11.92
CA GLY A 54 4.89 3.09 13.38
C GLY A 54 3.91 4.06 14.03
N LEU A 55 3.93 4.19 15.36
CA LEU A 55 3.02 5.05 16.12
C LEU A 55 3.71 5.69 17.31
N GLY A 56 3.26 6.88 17.71
CA GLY A 56 3.78 7.61 18.87
C GLY A 56 5.27 7.91 18.75
N ASN A 57 6.02 7.70 19.82
CA ASN A 57 7.46 7.97 19.88
C ASN A 57 8.29 7.05 18.95
N GLN A 58 7.73 5.96 18.47
CA GLN A 58 8.37 5.03 17.54
C GLN A 58 7.97 5.28 16.07
N ALA A 59 7.20 6.33 15.79
CA ALA A 59 6.84 6.69 14.44
C ALA A 59 8.08 7.10 13.62
N CYS A 60 8.16 6.64 12.38
CA CYS A 60 9.27 6.93 11.47
C CYS A 60 9.41 8.45 11.26
N PRO A 61 10.53 9.08 11.60
CA PRO A 61 10.72 10.52 11.40
C PRO A 61 10.79 10.91 9.92
N GLY A 62 11.23 10.01 9.06
CA GLY A 62 11.35 10.22 7.60
C GLY A 62 10.07 9.93 6.80
N ARG A 63 8.96 9.61 7.44
CA ARG A 63 7.73 9.17 6.76
C ARG A 63 7.21 10.15 5.70
N PHE A 64 7.29 11.45 5.93
CA PHE A 64 6.83 12.45 4.97
C PHE A 64 7.74 12.53 3.74
N LEU A 65 9.05 12.43 3.93
CA LEU A 65 10.02 12.34 2.85
C LEU A 65 9.78 11.08 2.02
N ALA A 66 9.62 9.93 2.68
CA ALA A 66 9.33 8.66 2.03
C ALA A 66 8.05 8.73 1.17
N VAL A 67 6.97 9.31 1.71
CA VAL A 67 5.71 9.48 0.99
C VAL A 67 5.86 10.40 -0.23
N ASN A 68 6.60 11.50 -0.10
CA ASN A 68 6.84 12.40 -1.24
C ASN A 68 7.65 11.70 -2.34
N ASN A 69 8.69 10.96 -1.97
CA ASN A 69 9.48 10.17 -2.92
C ASN A 69 8.60 9.11 -3.62
N LEU A 70 7.78 8.36 -2.89
CA LEU A 70 6.85 7.39 -3.46
C LEU A 70 5.89 8.03 -4.46
N LYS A 71 5.31 9.20 -4.13
CA LYS A 71 4.41 9.92 -5.04
C LYS A 71 5.11 10.34 -6.32
N LEU A 72 6.34 10.88 -6.22
CA LEU A 72 7.13 11.28 -7.39
C LEU A 72 7.51 10.07 -8.26
N MET A 73 7.94 8.97 -7.65
CA MET A 73 8.26 7.74 -8.36
C MET A 73 7.04 7.17 -9.07
N MET A 74 5.88 7.08 -8.39
CA MET A 74 4.65 6.58 -8.98
C MET A 74 4.16 7.49 -10.12
N ALA A 75 4.20 8.81 -9.93
CA ALA A 75 3.85 9.75 -10.99
C ALA A 75 4.73 9.56 -12.22
N LYS A 76 6.04 9.43 -12.03
CA LYS A 76 7.00 9.19 -13.12
C LYS A 76 6.75 7.87 -13.84
N LEU A 77 6.49 6.80 -13.09
CA LEU A 77 6.18 5.49 -13.66
C LEU A 77 4.88 5.53 -14.46
N MET A 78 3.80 6.05 -13.88
CA MET A 78 2.47 6.06 -14.51
C MET A 78 2.36 6.98 -15.71
N THR A 79 3.21 8.01 -15.83
CA THR A 79 3.17 8.95 -16.96
C THR A 79 4.18 8.64 -18.07
N GLY A 80 5.19 7.83 -17.79
CA GLY A 80 6.25 7.54 -18.75
C GLY A 80 6.35 6.08 -19.18
N TRP A 81 5.60 5.19 -18.53
CA TRP A 81 5.75 3.75 -18.72
C TRP A 81 4.40 3.04 -18.70
N ASP A 82 4.25 2.08 -19.59
CA ASP A 82 3.19 1.08 -19.52
C ASP A 82 3.68 -0.07 -18.61
N LEU A 83 2.88 -0.38 -17.59
CA LEU A 83 3.22 -1.35 -16.56
C LEU A 83 2.47 -2.65 -16.81
N GLY A 84 3.19 -3.74 -16.93
CA GLY A 84 2.62 -5.08 -17.04
C GLY A 84 3.21 -6.01 -16.00
N LEU A 85 2.57 -7.15 -15.84
CA LEU A 85 3.04 -8.24 -15.01
C LEU A 85 3.31 -9.44 -15.91
N ASP A 86 4.47 -10.06 -15.78
CA ASP A 86 4.83 -11.29 -16.47
C ASP A 86 4.94 -12.43 -15.45
N LYS A 87 4.47 -13.61 -15.85
CA LYS A 87 4.63 -14.85 -15.11
C LYS A 87 5.41 -15.83 -15.99
N ASP A 88 6.52 -16.35 -15.49
CA ASP A 88 7.36 -17.30 -16.20
C ASP A 88 7.76 -16.82 -17.62
N GLY A 89 7.96 -15.51 -17.78
CA GLY A 89 8.34 -14.87 -19.04
C GLY A 89 7.21 -14.60 -20.02
N GLN A 90 5.95 -14.81 -19.62
CA GLN A 90 4.76 -14.54 -20.43
C GLN A 90 3.90 -13.46 -19.78
N GLU A 91 3.25 -12.62 -20.58
CA GLU A 91 2.34 -11.59 -20.09
C GLU A 91 1.20 -12.20 -19.27
N TYR A 92 1.00 -11.67 -18.07
CA TYR A 92 0.01 -12.18 -17.13
C TYR A 92 -1.17 -11.23 -17.01
N HIS A 93 -2.36 -11.74 -17.27
CA HIS A 93 -3.64 -11.02 -17.18
C HIS A 93 -4.59 -11.62 -16.12
N GLY A 94 -4.07 -12.47 -15.26
CA GLY A 94 -4.86 -13.13 -14.22
C GLY A 94 -5.12 -12.26 -12.99
N GLN A 95 -5.67 -12.88 -11.96
CA GLN A 95 -5.92 -12.23 -10.68
C GLN A 95 -4.61 -11.85 -10.00
N ARG A 96 -4.69 -10.91 -9.04
CA ARG A 96 -3.53 -10.51 -8.23
C ARG A 96 -2.83 -11.76 -7.68
N PRO A 97 -1.50 -11.89 -7.87
CA PRO A 97 -0.74 -12.99 -7.30
C PRO A 97 -0.84 -13.02 -5.78
N GLU A 98 -0.97 -14.22 -5.23
CA GLU A 98 -0.98 -14.41 -3.79
C GLU A 98 0.37 -14.01 -3.19
N THR A 99 0.31 -13.33 -2.08
CA THR A 99 1.48 -12.88 -1.34
C THR A 99 1.79 -13.90 -0.24
N ALA A 100 3.03 -14.35 -0.16
CA ALA A 100 3.48 -15.22 0.91
C ALA A 100 3.86 -14.40 2.15
N TYR A 101 3.43 -14.88 3.31
CA TYR A 101 3.76 -14.29 4.60
C TYR A 101 4.67 -15.25 5.37
N TYR A 102 5.85 -14.76 5.75
CA TYR A 102 6.81 -15.50 6.57
C TYR A 102 7.13 -14.66 7.81
N ASP A 103 6.66 -15.09 8.98
CA ASP A 103 6.80 -14.36 10.24
C ASP A 103 6.37 -12.88 10.10
N PHE A 104 7.34 -11.97 10.12
CA PHE A 104 7.12 -10.51 9.98
C PHE A 104 7.40 -9.99 8.57
N SER A 105 7.67 -10.87 7.62
CA SER A 105 8.05 -10.50 6.26
C SER A 105 6.96 -10.84 5.26
N VAL A 106 6.78 -9.97 4.30
CA VAL A 106 5.90 -10.16 3.15
C VAL A 106 6.77 -10.37 1.92
N VAL A 107 6.64 -11.51 1.28
CA VAL A 107 7.47 -11.88 0.13
C VAL A 107 6.59 -11.98 -1.12
N PRO A 108 6.88 -11.21 -2.17
CA PRO A 108 6.20 -11.37 -3.44
C PRO A 108 6.57 -12.72 -4.07
N PRO A 109 5.67 -13.34 -4.84
CA PRO A 109 5.95 -14.60 -5.50
C PRO A 109 7.05 -14.43 -6.55
N SER A 110 8.09 -15.27 -6.48
CA SER A 110 9.30 -15.16 -7.31
C SER A 110 9.09 -15.41 -8.81
N GLN A 111 7.99 -16.09 -9.17
CA GLN A 111 7.64 -16.39 -10.55
C GLN A 111 7.07 -15.18 -11.33
N PHE A 112 6.86 -14.05 -10.66
CA PHE A 112 6.34 -12.83 -11.28
C PHE A 112 7.42 -11.77 -11.40
N THR A 113 7.45 -11.12 -12.55
CA THR A 113 8.30 -9.95 -12.82
C THR A 113 7.47 -8.79 -13.32
N MET A 114 7.87 -7.58 -12.96
CA MET A 114 7.25 -6.38 -13.49
C MET A 114 7.87 -6.04 -14.84
N ARG A 115 7.03 -5.92 -15.87
CA ARG A 115 7.44 -5.44 -17.19
C ARG A 115 7.21 -3.93 -17.28
N LEU A 116 8.20 -3.23 -17.77
CA LEU A 116 8.16 -1.78 -18.02
C LEU A 116 8.38 -1.54 -19.52
N ARG A 117 7.39 -0.94 -20.18
CA ARG A 117 7.49 -0.48 -21.56
C ARG A 117 7.38 1.03 -21.59
N LYS A 118 8.36 1.70 -22.16
CA LYS A 118 8.33 3.16 -22.28
C LYS A 118 7.19 3.57 -23.22
N LEU A 119 6.41 4.57 -22.81
CA LEU A 119 5.35 5.19 -23.61
C LEU A 119 5.94 6.09 -24.68
#